data_6186d42f27282ede52ec97db6910f2f0
#
_entry.id   6186d42f27282ede52ec97db6910f2f0
#
_cell.length_a   1.000
_cell.length_b   1.000
_cell.length_c   1.000
_cell.angle_alpha   90.00
_cell.angle_beta   90.00
_cell.angle_gamma   90.00
#
_symmetry.space_group_name_H-M   'P 1'
#
loop_
_entity.id
_entity.type
_entity.pdbx_description
1 polymer ?
#
loop_
_entity_poly.entity_id
_entity_poly.type
_entity_poly.pdbx_seq_one_letter_code
_entity_poly.pdbx_strand_id
1 'polypeptide(L)'
;ACRNHPEAIVRCASEFPYYPACQELIRWIKEGKFGKIIEVRSGFKHCSDMDPEKPINWKRMIEINGEYGCMGDLGIHAEHVPFRMGWTPKNVYAKLSNLITERPDGKGGRVPCLTWDNATLVCDTEDKDGSVFPVTYEMKRISPGSTNEWYLEVYGLEASAKFNSNDPNGFVYTDSWGKEQAWCRINVGYKPLFKTITGGIFEFGFTDSILQMWASFLMEIEGKKPEFGCFTPEETVLSHKLHTAALQSNKEGRVIEIK
;
A
#
# COMPACT_ATOMS: atom_id res chain seq x y z
N ALA A 1 -15.27 4.73 -18.54
CA ALA A 1 -14.33 4.60 -19.66
C ALA A 1 -13.96 3.14 -19.90
N CYS A 2 -13.33 2.42 -18.97
CA CYS A 2 -12.85 1.03 -19.18
C CYS A 2 -13.93 0.05 -19.66
N ARG A 3 -15.19 0.17 -19.18
CA ARG A 3 -16.31 -0.70 -19.64
C ARG A 3 -16.68 -0.47 -21.10
N ASN A 4 -16.47 0.74 -21.63
CA ASN A 4 -16.79 1.11 -23.01
C ASN A 4 -15.61 0.82 -23.95
N HIS A 5 -14.45 0.49 -23.42
CA HIS A 5 -13.22 0.18 -24.15
C HIS A 5 -12.56 -1.08 -23.57
N PRO A 6 -13.22 -2.26 -23.73
CA PRO A 6 -12.71 -3.52 -23.18
C PRO A 6 -11.38 -3.96 -23.81
N GLU A 7 -11.04 -3.43 -24.97
CA GLU A 7 -9.78 -3.63 -25.67
C GLU A 7 -8.61 -2.89 -25.01
N ALA A 8 -8.90 -1.85 -24.20
CA ALA A 8 -7.87 -1.06 -23.55
C ALA A 8 -7.41 -1.68 -22.23
N ILE A 9 -6.12 -1.91 -22.09
CA ILE A 9 -5.51 -2.38 -20.85
C ILE A 9 -5.15 -1.18 -19.99
N VAL A 10 -5.92 -0.97 -18.92
CA VAL A 10 -5.74 0.12 -17.96
C VAL A 10 -5.28 -0.43 -16.62
N ARG A 11 -4.20 0.11 -16.07
CA ARG A 11 -3.64 -0.28 -14.76
C ARG A 11 -3.15 0.95 -14.01
N CYS A 12 -3.13 0.87 -12.68
CA CYS A 12 -2.48 1.87 -11.85
C CYS A 12 -1.08 1.41 -11.47
N ALA A 13 -0.14 2.36 -11.42
CA ALA A 13 1.23 2.09 -10.99
C ALA A 13 1.28 1.84 -9.49
N SER A 14 1.84 0.69 -9.09
CA SER A 14 2.09 0.33 -7.69
C SER A 14 3.27 -0.64 -7.65
N GLU A 15 4.45 -0.13 -7.40
CA GLU A 15 5.73 -0.82 -7.59
C GLU A 15 6.23 -1.57 -6.36
N PHE A 16 5.84 -1.19 -5.13
CA PHE A 16 6.37 -1.79 -3.90
C PHE A 16 6.16 -3.31 -3.78
N PRO A 17 5.04 -3.88 -4.21
CA PRO A 17 4.87 -5.34 -4.19
C PRO A 17 5.91 -6.11 -5.01
N TYR A 18 6.62 -5.44 -5.93
CA TYR A 18 7.60 -6.09 -6.81
C TYR A 18 9.00 -6.24 -6.21
N TYR A 19 9.25 -5.76 -5.00
CA TYR A 19 10.47 -6.14 -4.28
C TYR A 19 10.55 -7.66 -4.09
N PRO A 20 11.70 -8.30 -4.33
CA PRO A 20 11.84 -9.75 -4.20
C PRO A 20 11.40 -10.31 -2.85
N ALA A 21 11.72 -9.60 -1.76
CA ALA A 21 11.30 -10.01 -0.42
C ALA A 21 9.79 -9.88 -0.22
N CYS A 22 9.16 -8.85 -0.79
CA CYS A 22 7.71 -8.73 -0.78
C CYS A 22 7.05 -9.83 -1.62
N GLN A 23 7.61 -10.19 -2.75
CA GLN A 23 7.11 -11.30 -3.58
C GLN A 23 7.21 -12.66 -2.86
N GLU A 24 8.27 -12.88 -2.10
CA GLU A 24 8.37 -14.08 -1.27
C GLU A 24 7.32 -14.09 -0.15
N LEU A 25 7.08 -12.95 0.50
CA LEU A 25 6.02 -12.82 1.50
C LEU A 25 4.64 -13.08 0.88
N ILE A 26 4.36 -12.52 -0.31
CA ILE A 26 3.13 -12.79 -1.08
C ILE A 26 2.98 -14.28 -1.39
N ARG A 27 4.07 -14.97 -1.74
CA ARG A 27 4.07 -16.41 -1.97
C ARG A 27 3.70 -17.17 -0.69
N TRP A 28 4.26 -16.79 0.46
CA TRP A 28 3.90 -17.37 1.74
C TRP A 28 2.42 -17.21 2.08
N ILE A 29 1.83 -16.04 1.78
CA ILE A 29 0.38 -15.83 1.94
C ILE A 29 -0.41 -16.80 1.07
N LYS A 30 -0.06 -16.91 -0.22
CA LYS A 30 -0.74 -17.79 -1.18
C LYS A 30 -0.60 -19.28 -0.82
N GLU A 31 0.51 -19.69 -0.22
CA GLU A 31 0.78 -21.04 0.26
C GLU A 31 0.12 -21.37 1.61
N GLY A 32 -0.53 -20.40 2.24
CA GLY A 32 -1.22 -20.58 3.51
C GLY A 32 -0.29 -20.74 4.72
N LYS A 33 0.98 -20.32 4.63
CA LYS A 33 1.98 -20.50 5.73
C LYS A 33 1.62 -19.79 7.02
N PHE A 34 0.73 -18.82 6.96
CA PHE A 34 0.26 -18.07 8.15
C PHE A 34 -0.86 -18.81 8.90
N GLY A 35 -1.44 -19.88 8.31
CA GLY A 35 -2.66 -20.47 8.82
C GLY A 35 -3.81 -19.46 8.80
N LYS A 36 -4.64 -19.45 9.84
CA LYS A 36 -5.71 -18.44 9.96
C LYS A 36 -5.09 -17.06 10.19
N ILE A 37 -5.39 -16.11 9.32
CA ILE A 37 -4.97 -14.71 9.47
C ILE A 37 -5.74 -14.09 10.65
N ILE A 38 -5.04 -13.36 11.51
CA ILE A 38 -5.59 -12.67 12.68
C ILE A 38 -5.49 -11.16 12.60
N GLU A 39 -4.53 -10.63 11.84
CA GLU A 39 -4.35 -9.20 11.61
C GLU A 39 -3.43 -8.96 10.41
N VAL A 40 -3.69 -7.88 9.67
CA VAL A 40 -2.79 -7.36 8.63
C VAL A 40 -2.58 -5.87 8.83
N ARG A 41 -1.35 -5.39 8.64
CA ARG A 41 -1.02 -3.98 8.62
C ARG A 41 -0.26 -3.66 7.35
N SER A 42 -0.68 -2.61 6.66
CA SER A 42 -0.02 -2.13 5.45
C SER A 42 0.02 -0.61 5.45
N GLY A 43 1.10 -0.04 4.93
CA GLY A 43 1.18 1.40 4.91
C GLY A 43 2.27 1.94 4.00
N PHE A 44 2.08 3.22 3.68
CA PHE A 44 3.06 4.00 2.94
C PHE A 44 3.24 5.36 3.61
N LYS A 45 4.46 5.61 4.08
CA LYS A 45 4.80 6.77 4.91
C LYS A 45 5.94 7.58 4.32
N HIS A 46 5.78 8.89 4.32
CA HIS A 46 6.76 9.88 3.89
C HIS A 46 7.00 10.96 4.93
N CYS A 47 8.18 11.59 4.86
CA CYS A 47 8.47 12.85 5.55
C CYS A 47 8.56 14.04 4.58
N SER A 48 8.19 13.86 3.32
CA SER A 48 8.43 14.83 2.23
C SER A 48 7.72 16.17 2.39
N ASP A 49 6.70 16.24 3.24
CA ASP A 49 5.87 17.41 3.46
C ASP A 49 5.97 17.97 4.89
N MET A 50 7.02 17.57 5.62
CA MET A 50 7.24 18.04 7.00
C MET A 50 7.63 19.53 7.10
N ASP A 51 8.31 20.08 6.10
CA ASP A 51 8.69 21.49 6.08
C ASP A 51 7.48 22.36 5.75
N PRO A 52 7.01 23.22 6.69
CA PRO A 52 5.87 24.12 6.46
C PRO A 52 6.19 25.24 5.45
N GLU A 53 7.48 25.53 5.22
CA GLU A 53 7.91 26.55 4.27
C GLU A 53 8.09 25.99 2.84
N LYS A 54 7.94 24.70 2.65
CA LYS A 54 7.89 24.10 1.30
C LYS A 54 6.69 24.65 0.55
N PRO A 55 6.88 25.22 -0.65
CA PRO A 55 5.78 25.75 -1.47
C PRO A 55 4.68 24.72 -1.71
N ILE A 56 3.43 25.19 -1.81
CA ILE A 56 2.29 24.34 -2.10
C ILE A 56 2.51 23.63 -3.44
N ASN A 57 2.12 22.36 -3.50
CA ASN A 57 2.11 21.56 -4.71
C ASN A 57 0.71 20.98 -4.96
N TRP A 58 0.50 20.38 -6.12
CA TRP A 58 -0.79 19.85 -6.55
C TRP A 58 -1.44 18.88 -5.56
N LYS A 59 -0.65 18.16 -4.78
CA LYS A 59 -1.13 17.17 -3.78
C LYS A 59 -1.86 17.82 -2.60
N ARG A 60 -1.70 19.15 -2.44
CA ARG A 60 -2.33 19.95 -1.38
C ARG A 60 -3.51 20.78 -1.89
N MET A 61 -3.78 20.71 -3.19
CA MET A 61 -4.85 21.43 -3.86
C MET A 61 -6.01 20.46 -4.09
N ILE A 62 -7.15 20.73 -3.45
CA ILE A 62 -8.32 19.83 -3.53
C ILE A 62 -8.88 19.75 -4.94
N GLU A 63 -8.75 20.83 -5.72
CA GLU A 63 -9.20 20.93 -7.11
C GLU A 63 -8.43 19.98 -8.05
N ILE A 64 -7.21 19.58 -7.66
CA ILE A 64 -6.34 18.71 -8.45
C ILE A 64 -6.25 17.32 -7.86
N ASN A 65 -5.97 17.22 -6.55
CA ASN A 65 -5.77 15.94 -5.86
C ASN A 65 -7.09 15.31 -5.37
N GLY A 66 -8.19 16.05 -5.32
CA GLY A 66 -9.46 15.61 -4.79
C GLY A 66 -9.49 15.55 -3.25
N GLU A 67 -10.63 15.12 -2.72
CA GLU A 67 -10.93 15.13 -1.29
C GLU A 67 -10.13 14.09 -0.48
N TYR A 68 -9.63 13.04 -1.13
CA TYR A 68 -8.96 11.94 -0.44
C TYR A 68 -7.58 12.31 0.11
N GLY A 69 -6.93 13.35 -0.43
CA GLY A 69 -5.62 13.80 0.02
C GLY A 69 -4.57 12.69 -0.04
N CYS A 70 -3.90 12.42 1.09
CA CYS A 70 -2.90 11.36 1.16
C CYS A 70 -3.43 9.96 0.83
N MET A 71 -4.71 9.68 1.08
CA MET A 71 -5.32 8.39 0.71
C MET A 71 -5.34 8.21 -0.82
N GLY A 72 -5.74 9.24 -1.57
CA GLY A 72 -5.77 9.18 -3.04
C GLY A 72 -4.38 9.04 -3.69
N ASP A 73 -3.34 9.54 -3.03
CA ASP A 73 -1.97 9.51 -3.53
C ASP A 73 -1.18 8.28 -3.07
N LEU A 74 -1.42 7.77 -1.85
CA LEU A 74 -0.67 6.67 -1.25
C LEU A 74 -1.47 5.38 -1.08
N GLY A 75 -2.80 5.45 -1.17
CA GLY A 75 -3.69 4.35 -0.82
C GLY A 75 -3.50 3.11 -1.67
N ILE A 76 -3.48 3.26 -3.00
CA ILE A 76 -3.30 2.13 -3.91
C ILE A 76 -2.02 1.33 -3.63
N HIS A 77 -0.96 2.00 -3.16
CA HIS A 77 0.28 1.33 -2.78
C HIS A 77 0.10 0.46 -1.54
N ALA A 78 -0.59 0.96 -0.49
CA ALA A 78 -0.85 0.21 0.73
C ALA A 78 -1.87 -0.91 0.53
N GLU A 79 -2.83 -0.73 -0.38
CA GLU A 79 -3.98 -1.61 -0.61
C GLU A 79 -3.70 -2.74 -1.60
N HIS A 80 -2.66 -2.61 -2.45
CA HIS A 80 -2.44 -3.51 -3.58
C HIS A 80 -2.31 -4.98 -3.17
N VAL A 81 -1.46 -5.30 -2.21
CA VAL A 81 -1.29 -6.69 -1.77
C VAL A 81 -2.56 -7.20 -1.08
N PRO A 82 -3.14 -6.50 -0.09
CA PRO A 82 -4.39 -6.91 0.54
C PRO A 82 -5.51 -7.20 -0.46
N PHE A 83 -5.79 -6.29 -1.39
CA PHE A 83 -6.87 -6.47 -2.36
C PHE A 83 -6.58 -7.62 -3.33
N ARG A 84 -5.31 -7.76 -3.76
CA ARG A 84 -4.88 -8.86 -4.63
C ARG A 84 -4.99 -10.23 -3.95
N MET A 85 -4.86 -10.31 -2.63
CA MET A 85 -5.10 -11.54 -1.87
C MET A 85 -6.61 -11.84 -1.77
N GLY A 86 -7.46 -10.88 -2.07
CA GLY A 86 -8.92 -10.98 -1.99
C GLY A 86 -9.47 -10.57 -0.62
N TRP A 87 -8.65 -9.90 0.16
CA TRP A 87 -9.03 -9.35 1.45
C TRP A 87 -9.86 -8.09 1.23
N THR A 88 -11.18 -8.21 1.43
CA THR A 88 -12.16 -7.19 1.09
C THR A 88 -12.61 -6.45 2.35
N PRO A 89 -12.31 -5.14 2.48
CA PRO A 89 -12.77 -4.37 3.62
C PRO A 89 -14.30 -4.23 3.59
N LYS A 90 -14.95 -4.53 4.72
CA LYS A 90 -16.41 -4.46 4.90
C LYS A 90 -16.85 -3.14 5.49
N ASN A 91 -16.03 -2.59 6.37
CA ASN A 91 -16.26 -1.33 7.05
C ASN A 91 -14.94 -0.61 7.30
N VAL A 92 -15.02 0.62 7.79
CA VAL A 92 -13.85 1.39 8.17
C VAL A 92 -14.15 2.33 9.33
N TYR A 93 -13.21 2.39 10.28
CA TYR A 93 -13.03 3.52 11.20
C TYR A 93 -11.78 4.29 10.80
N ALA A 94 -11.92 5.59 10.55
CA ALA A 94 -10.85 6.42 10.02
C ALA A 94 -10.50 7.59 10.93
N LYS A 95 -9.19 7.89 11.00
CA LYS A 95 -8.67 9.13 11.55
C LYS A 95 -7.81 9.81 10.49
N LEU A 96 -8.27 11.00 10.07
CA LEU A 96 -7.59 11.84 9.11
C LEU A 96 -7.06 13.10 9.81
N SER A 97 -5.91 13.59 9.37
CA SER A 97 -5.30 14.79 9.96
C SER A 97 -4.80 15.72 8.85
N ASN A 98 -5.09 17.01 9.02
CA ASN A 98 -4.48 18.09 8.25
C ASN A 98 -3.58 18.88 9.23
N LEU A 99 -2.27 18.63 9.17
CA LEU A 99 -1.30 19.11 10.14
C LEU A 99 -0.69 20.47 9.73
N ILE A 100 -0.49 20.66 8.41
CA ILE A 100 0.02 21.90 7.84
C ILE A 100 -1.09 22.50 6.98
N THR A 101 -1.81 23.45 7.58
CA THR A 101 -3.04 24.00 7.01
C THR A 101 -2.83 25.07 5.97
N GLU A 102 -1.60 25.61 5.83
CA GLU A 102 -1.24 26.59 4.82
C GLU A 102 0.23 26.48 4.40
N ARG A 103 0.55 26.87 3.17
CA ARG A 103 1.90 26.85 2.63
C ARG A 103 2.18 28.09 1.76
N PRO A 104 3.47 28.46 1.56
CA PRO A 104 3.83 29.48 0.58
C PRO A 104 3.28 29.14 -0.81
N ASP A 105 2.78 30.16 -1.52
CA ASP A 105 2.27 30.03 -2.88
C ASP A 105 3.36 30.16 -3.98
N GLY A 106 4.61 30.40 -3.55
CA GLY A 106 5.75 30.66 -4.44
C GLY A 106 5.76 32.06 -5.07
N LYS A 107 4.81 32.94 -4.68
CA LYS A 107 4.67 34.31 -5.20
C LYS A 107 4.76 35.38 -4.10
N GLY A 108 5.14 34.97 -2.90
CA GLY A 108 5.28 35.84 -1.73
C GLY A 108 4.08 35.85 -0.79
N GLY A 109 3.03 35.06 -1.08
CA GLY A 109 1.87 34.84 -0.23
C GLY A 109 1.82 33.44 0.37
N ARG A 110 0.75 33.15 1.13
CA ARG A 110 0.41 31.81 1.64
C ARG A 110 -1.01 31.45 1.21
N VAL A 111 -1.23 30.16 0.95
CA VAL A 111 -2.51 29.62 0.52
C VAL A 111 -2.88 28.39 1.38
N PRO A 112 -4.17 28.11 1.56
CA PRO A 112 -4.62 27.00 2.39
C PRO A 112 -4.28 25.66 1.75
N CYS A 113 -3.92 24.68 2.60
CA CYS A 113 -3.83 23.26 2.25
C CYS A 113 -5.14 22.59 2.63
N LEU A 114 -5.92 22.16 1.63
CA LEU A 114 -7.29 21.67 1.82
C LEU A 114 -7.39 20.14 1.79
N THR A 115 -6.27 19.44 1.59
CA THR A 115 -6.22 17.97 1.55
C THR A 115 -5.62 17.38 2.83
N TRP A 116 -5.88 16.11 3.09
CA TRP A 116 -5.38 15.40 4.27
C TRP A 116 -3.89 15.07 4.14
N ASP A 117 -3.14 15.30 5.23
CA ASP A 117 -1.72 14.95 5.33
C ASP A 117 -1.52 13.49 5.70
N ASN A 118 -2.26 13.02 6.69
CA ASN A 118 -2.14 11.70 7.27
C ASN A 118 -3.50 11.04 7.42
N ALA A 119 -3.55 9.74 7.14
CA ALA A 119 -4.71 8.90 7.34
C ALA A 119 -4.30 7.59 8.03
N THR A 120 -5.11 7.15 8.98
CA THR A 120 -5.06 5.81 9.57
C THR A 120 -6.47 5.23 9.49
N LEU A 121 -6.58 4.08 8.83
CA LEU A 121 -7.83 3.37 8.61
C LEU A 121 -7.76 2.03 9.31
N VAL A 122 -8.80 1.66 10.03
CA VAL A 122 -8.98 0.32 10.63
C VAL A 122 -10.24 -0.29 10.05
N CYS A 123 -10.13 -1.45 9.42
CA CYS A 123 -11.19 -2.11 8.70
C CYS A 123 -11.42 -3.53 9.25
N ASP A 124 -12.68 -3.92 9.42
CA ASP A 124 -13.01 -5.34 9.40
C ASP A 124 -12.95 -5.82 7.95
N THR A 125 -12.16 -6.84 7.70
CA THR A 125 -11.84 -7.31 6.34
C THR A 125 -12.18 -8.78 6.22
N GLU A 126 -12.87 -9.14 5.15
CA GLU A 126 -13.28 -10.52 4.87
C GLU A 126 -12.34 -11.18 3.87
N ASP A 127 -11.87 -12.38 4.16
CA ASP A 127 -11.16 -13.25 3.22
C ASP A 127 -12.14 -14.05 2.37
N LYS A 128 -11.63 -14.71 1.35
CA LYS A 128 -12.38 -15.56 0.39
C LYS A 128 -13.11 -16.73 1.05
N ASP A 129 -12.65 -17.20 2.19
CA ASP A 129 -13.29 -18.26 2.99
C ASP A 129 -14.37 -17.74 3.96
N GLY A 130 -14.61 -16.41 3.97
CA GLY A 130 -15.56 -15.74 4.85
C GLY A 130 -15.00 -15.43 6.25
N SER A 131 -13.74 -15.72 6.53
CA SER A 131 -13.12 -15.30 7.80
C SER A 131 -12.94 -13.79 7.84
N VAL A 132 -13.16 -13.20 9.02
CA VAL A 132 -13.04 -11.75 9.22
C VAL A 132 -11.89 -11.47 10.17
N PHE A 133 -11.06 -10.49 9.81
CA PHE A 133 -9.92 -10.02 10.60
C PHE A 133 -9.68 -8.52 10.38
N PRO A 134 -9.04 -7.83 11.34
CA PRO A 134 -8.72 -6.42 11.19
C PRO A 134 -7.57 -6.20 10.21
N VAL A 135 -7.73 -5.17 9.35
CA VAL A 135 -6.66 -4.63 8.54
C VAL A 135 -6.49 -3.15 8.86
N THR A 136 -5.24 -2.74 9.13
CA THR A 136 -4.88 -1.34 9.33
C THR A 136 -4.12 -0.82 8.12
N TYR A 137 -4.58 0.31 7.56
CA TYR A 137 -3.87 1.05 6.52
C TYR A 137 -3.35 2.38 7.07
N GLU A 138 -2.08 2.68 6.79
CA GLU A 138 -1.47 3.97 7.12
C GLU A 138 -0.95 4.65 5.86
N MET A 139 -1.49 5.84 5.55
CA MET A 139 -1.04 6.69 4.47
C MET A 139 -0.61 8.02 5.06
N LYS A 140 0.70 8.29 5.11
CA LYS A 140 1.23 9.47 5.82
C LYS A 140 2.24 10.22 4.97
N ARG A 141 2.02 11.53 4.79
CA ARG A 141 2.96 12.44 4.15
C ARG A 141 3.80 13.22 5.15
N ILE A 142 3.35 13.26 6.39
CA ILE A 142 4.05 13.87 7.51
C ILE A 142 4.29 12.77 8.55
N SER A 143 5.40 12.03 8.37
CA SER A 143 5.81 10.94 9.25
C SER A 143 7.30 11.07 9.57
N PRO A 144 7.65 11.70 10.70
CA PRO A 144 9.05 11.85 11.10
C PRO A 144 9.76 10.50 11.18
N GLY A 145 10.96 10.43 10.57
CA GLY A 145 11.75 9.20 10.51
C GLY A 145 11.45 8.27 9.35
N SER A 146 10.37 8.51 8.58
CA SER A 146 9.98 7.68 7.41
C SER A 146 10.22 8.45 6.12
N THR A 147 11.34 8.21 5.44
CA THR A 147 11.67 8.92 4.18
C THR A 147 10.80 8.45 3.01
N ASN A 148 10.73 7.13 2.82
CA ASN A 148 9.95 6.47 1.77
C ASN A 148 9.67 5.03 2.21
N GLU A 149 8.92 4.89 3.27
CA GLU A 149 8.70 3.62 3.96
C GLU A 149 7.37 3.01 3.52
N TRP A 150 7.44 1.93 2.77
CA TRP A 150 6.32 1.05 2.51
C TRP A 150 6.49 -0.24 3.31
N TYR A 151 5.41 -0.74 3.91
CA TYR A 151 5.48 -1.96 4.70
C TYR A 151 4.21 -2.81 4.56
N LEU A 152 4.39 -4.11 4.78
CA LEU A 152 3.33 -5.10 4.89
C LEU A 152 3.67 -6.05 6.04
N GLU A 153 2.75 -6.14 7.00
CA GLU A 153 2.84 -7.06 8.13
C GLU A 153 1.63 -7.99 8.12
N VAL A 154 1.87 -9.28 8.23
CA VAL A 154 0.84 -10.32 8.26
C VAL A 154 1.02 -11.15 9.51
N TYR A 155 -0.02 -11.25 10.29
CA TYR A 155 -0.06 -12.00 11.53
C TYR A 155 -1.07 -13.13 11.39
N GLY A 156 -0.63 -14.36 11.63
CA GLY A 156 -1.47 -15.54 11.56
C GLY A 156 -1.23 -16.48 12.73
N LEU A 157 -2.07 -17.51 12.84
CA LEU A 157 -1.96 -18.49 13.94
C LEU A 157 -0.75 -19.43 13.81
N GLU A 158 -0.19 -19.62 12.61
CA GLU A 158 0.94 -20.53 12.38
C GLU A 158 2.26 -19.78 12.16
N ALA A 159 2.19 -18.56 11.62
CA ALA A 159 3.36 -17.71 11.44
C ALA A 159 2.95 -16.23 11.44
N SER A 160 3.93 -15.36 11.59
CA SER A 160 3.80 -13.92 11.35
C SER A 160 5.03 -13.43 10.60
N ALA A 161 4.85 -12.42 9.72
CA ALA A 161 5.95 -11.85 8.97
C ALA A 161 5.78 -10.34 8.76
N LYS A 162 6.91 -9.63 8.61
CA LYS A 162 6.97 -8.19 8.39
C LYS A 162 7.99 -7.86 7.31
N PHE A 163 7.52 -7.25 6.25
CA PHE A 163 8.35 -6.65 5.20
C PHE A 163 8.33 -5.13 5.34
N ASN A 164 9.49 -4.50 5.11
CA ASN A 164 9.64 -3.05 5.09
C ASN A 164 10.63 -2.65 3.99
N SER A 165 10.26 -1.68 3.14
CA SER A 165 11.10 -1.21 2.03
C SER A 165 12.40 -0.56 2.45
N ASN A 166 12.57 -0.21 3.73
CA ASN A 166 13.86 0.22 4.29
C ASN A 166 14.88 -0.92 4.43
N ASP A 167 14.41 -2.19 4.43
CA ASP A 167 15.23 -3.40 4.32
C ASP A 167 14.70 -4.27 3.15
N PRO A 168 14.97 -3.87 1.90
CA PRO A 168 14.31 -4.45 0.73
C PRO A 168 14.76 -5.90 0.42
N ASN A 169 15.90 -6.34 0.99
CA ASN A 169 16.53 -7.62 0.66
C ASN A 169 15.96 -8.81 1.43
N GLY A 170 15.12 -8.55 2.43
CA GLY A 170 14.57 -9.61 3.28
C GLY A 170 13.33 -9.16 4.02
N PHE A 171 12.84 -10.05 4.84
CA PHE A 171 11.78 -9.77 5.80
C PHE A 171 12.03 -10.56 7.09
N VAL A 172 11.40 -10.16 8.17
CA VAL A 172 11.44 -10.90 9.43
C VAL A 172 10.17 -11.73 9.60
N TYR A 173 10.30 -12.91 10.18
CA TYR A 173 9.19 -13.80 10.47
C TYR A 173 9.36 -14.52 11.80
N THR A 174 8.27 -15.03 12.33
CA THR A 174 8.25 -15.96 13.46
C THR A 174 7.21 -17.06 13.18
N ASP A 175 7.55 -18.30 13.52
CA ASP A 175 6.71 -19.48 13.37
C ASP A 175 6.74 -20.37 14.64
N SER A 176 7.31 -19.83 15.72
CA SER A 176 7.46 -20.54 16.98
C SER A 176 6.44 -20.09 18.02
N TRP A 177 5.70 -21.06 18.58
CA TRP A 177 4.69 -20.87 19.62
C TRP A 177 5.19 -21.33 21.01
N GLY A 178 6.52 -21.44 21.15
CA GLY A 178 7.14 -21.86 22.40
C GLY A 178 7.18 -20.74 23.45
N LYS A 179 7.91 -20.99 24.54
CA LYS A 179 8.14 -19.98 25.58
C LYS A 179 8.95 -18.81 25.09
N GLU A 180 9.83 -19.02 24.10
CA GLU A 180 10.68 -18.01 23.47
C GLU A 180 10.14 -17.73 22.07
N GLN A 181 9.75 -16.47 21.84
CA GLN A 181 9.30 -16.02 20.52
C GLN A 181 10.42 -15.23 19.87
N ALA A 182 11.11 -15.86 18.93
CA ALA A 182 12.19 -15.26 18.19
C ALA A 182 11.69 -14.77 16.83
N TRP A 183 12.13 -13.57 16.42
CA TRP A 183 12.02 -13.10 15.06
C TRP A 183 13.28 -13.47 14.29
N CYS A 184 13.11 -14.26 13.24
CA CYS A 184 14.18 -14.64 12.32
C CYS A 184 14.14 -13.73 11.09
N ARG A 185 15.29 -13.25 10.62
CA ARG A 185 15.40 -12.55 9.36
C ARG A 185 15.74 -13.51 8.23
N ILE A 186 14.92 -13.53 7.19
CA ILE A 186 15.21 -14.22 5.93
C ILE A 186 15.81 -13.21 4.95
N ASN A 187 16.93 -13.56 4.36
CA ASN A 187 17.45 -12.87 3.18
C ASN A 187 17.00 -13.67 1.95
N VAL A 188 16.15 -13.08 1.16
CA VAL A 188 15.61 -13.74 -0.04
C VAL A 188 16.64 -13.76 -1.18
N GLY A 189 17.69 -12.98 -1.03
CA GLY A 189 18.64 -12.77 -2.11
C GLY A 189 17.96 -12.06 -3.30
N TYR A 190 18.52 -12.20 -4.45
CA TYR A 190 18.08 -11.51 -5.65
C TYR A 190 17.23 -12.47 -6.52
N LYS A 191 15.97 -12.61 -6.14
CA LYS A 191 14.98 -13.44 -6.88
C LYS A 191 13.84 -12.56 -7.43
N PRO A 192 14.12 -11.63 -8.36
CA PRO A 192 13.09 -10.81 -8.98
C PRO A 192 12.17 -11.67 -9.86
N LEU A 193 10.94 -11.20 -10.10
CA LEU A 193 10.00 -11.85 -11.01
C LEU A 193 10.52 -11.88 -12.45
N PHE A 194 11.19 -10.81 -12.86
CA PHE A 194 11.78 -10.67 -14.19
C PHE A 194 13.28 -10.40 -14.07
N LYS A 195 14.03 -10.76 -15.11
CA LYS A 195 15.47 -10.56 -15.18
C LYS A 195 15.81 -9.07 -15.00
N THR A 196 16.72 -8.78 -14.07
CA THR A 196 17.27 -7.43 -13.85
C THR A 196 18.36 -7.10 -14.86
N ILE A 197 18.63 -5.81 -15.04
CA ILE A 197 19.68 -5.32 -15.95
C ILE A 197 21.06 -5.80 -15.50
N THR A 198 21.32 -5.75 -14.19
CA THR A 198 22.64 -6.07 -13.60
C THR A 198 22.79 -7.54 -13.21
N GLY A 199 21.71 -8.33 -13.22
CA GLY A 199 21.70 -9.71 -12.74
C GLY A 199 21.48 -9.82 -11.23
N GLY A 200 21.22 -11.05 -10.76
CA GLY A 200 20.72 -11.34 -9.41
C GLY A 200 21.74 -11.26 -8.27
N ILE A 201 22.98 -10.85 -8.53
CA ILE A 201 24.03 -10.70 -7.49
C ILE A 201 24.23 -9.25 -7.03
N PHE A 202 23.56 -8.31 -7.67
CA PHE A 202 23.65 -6.88 -7.35
C PHE A 202 22.39 -6.41 -6.59
N GLU A 203 22.50 -5.27 -5.93
CA GLU A 203 21.44 -4.70 -5.12
C GLU A 203 20.18 -4.45 -5.95
N PHE A 204 19.03 -4.75 -5.35
CA PHE A 204 17.72 -4.47 -5.90
C PHE A 204 17.13 -3.23 -5.20
N GLY A 205 16.80 -2.20 -5.95
CA GLY A 205 16.32 -0.94 -5.43
C GLY A 205 14.93 -0.55 -5.95
N PHE A 206 14.50 0.66 -5.60
CA PHE A 206 13.22 1.21 -5.99
C PHE A 206 13.04 1.29 -7.51
N THR A 207 14.11 1.67 -8.24
CA THR A 207 14.08 1.72 -9.71
C THR A 207 13.85 0.34 -10.33
N ASP A 208 14.45 -0.71 -9.73
CA ASP A 208 14.25 -2.07 -10.21
C ASP A 208 12.80 -2.52 -9.99
N SER A 209 12.17 -2.17 -8.86
CA SER A 209 10.77 -2.50 -8.62
C SER A 209 9.83 -1.83 -9.63
N ILE A 210 10.13 -0.61 -10.06
CA ILE A 210 9.41 0.06 -11.15
C ILE A 210 9.57 -0.71 -12.47
N LEU A 211 10.79 -1.16 -12.81
CA LEU A 211 11.04 -1.95 -14.01
C LEU A 211 10.32 -3.30 -13.98
N GLN A 212 10.27 -3.97 -12.82
CA GLN A 212 9.50 -5.20 -12.63
C GLN A 212 7.99 -4.98 -12.84
N MET A 213 7.45 -3.88 -12.31
CA MET A 213 6.06 -3.47 -12.54
C MET A 213 5.77 -3.25 -14.02
N TRP A 214 6.65 -2.51 -14.73
CA TRP A 214 6.51 -2.31 -16.17
C TRP A 214 6.59 -3.62 -16.97
N ALA A 215 7.50 -4.51 -16.60
CA ALA A 215 7.60 -5.84 -17.24
C ALA A 215 6.31 -6.64 -17.04
N SER A 216 5.71 -6.58 -15.85
CA SER A 216 4.41 -7.20 -15.57
C SER A 216 3.31 -6.61 -16.46
N PHE A 217 3.25 -5.29 -16.60
CA PHE A 217 2.28 -4.61 -17.48
C PHE A 217 2.46 -4.99 -18.94
N LEU A 218 3.70 -5.05 -19.44
CA LEU A 218 3.99 -5.46 -20.80
C LEU A 218 3.57 -6.92 -21.07
N MET A 219 3.74 -7.82 -20.08
CA MET A 219 3.20 -9.19 -20.21
C MET A 219 1.67 -9.19 -20.38
N GLU A 220 0.96 -8.36 -19.65
CA GLU A 220 -0.50 -8.25 -19.79
C GLU A 220 -0.88 -7.73 -21.19
N ILE A 221 -0.13 -6.76 -21.74
CA ILE A 221 -0.32 -6.27 -23.12
C ILE A 221 -0.11 -7.39 -24.16
N GLU A 222 0.84 -8.29 -23.90
CA GLU A 222 1.07 -9.49 -24.75
C GLU A 222 0.03 -10.60 -24.52
N GLY A 223 -1.00 -10.38 -23.73
CA GLY A 223 -2.03 -11.37 -23.40
C GLY A 223 -1.56 -12.48 -22.45
N LYS A 224 -0.43 -12.29 -21.78
CA LYS A 224 0.13 -13.22 -20.79
C LYS A 224 -0.31 -12.81 -19.39
N LYS A 225 -0.46 -13.78 -18.49
CA LYS A 225 -0.79 -13.53 -17.08
C LYS A 225 0.49 -13.49 -16.25
N PRO A 226 0.87 -12.34 -15.65
CA PRO A 226 2.00 -12.27 -14.75
C PRO A 226 1.68 -12.99 -13.41
N GLU A 227 2.70 -13.42 -12.68
CA GLU A 227 2.57 -14.03 -11.35
C GLU A 227 1.93 -13.06 -10.34
N PHE A 228 2.32 -11.77 -10.42
CA PHE A 228 1.71 -10.66 -9.71
C PHE A 228 1.50 -9.51 -10.71
N GLY A 229 0.23 -9.18 -10.99
CA GLY A 229 -0.14 -8.14 -11.97
C GLY A 229 -0.22 -6.74 -11.35
N CYS A 230 -0.33 -5.73 -12.20
CA CYS A 230 -0.52 -4.34 -11.78
C CYS A 230 -1.91 -4.10 -11.16
N PHE A 231 -2.09 -3.02 -10.43
CA PHE A 231 -3.34 -2.65 -9.76
C PHE A 231 -4.44 -2.40 -10.81
N THR A 232 -5.58 -3.08 -10.67
CA THR A 232 -6.64 -3.11 -11.68
C THR A 232 -7.67 -2.00 -11.49
N PRO A 233 -8.50 -1.68 -12.51
CA PRO A 233 -9.62 -0.77 -12.35
C PRO A 233 -10.63 -1.22 -11.27
N GLU A 234 -10.86 -2.53 -11.11
CA GLU A 234 -11.76 -3.08 -10.09
C GLU A 234 -11.22 -2.84 -8.68
N GLU A 235 -9.93 -3.09 -8.48
CA GLU A 235 -9.23 -2.76 -7.23
C GLU A 235 -9.25 -1.25 -6.96
N THR A 236 -9.13 -0.41 -8.01
CA THR A 236 -9.27 1.04 -7.89
C THR A 236 -10.67 1.46 -7.44
N VAL A 237 -11.71 0.81 -7.94
CA VAL A 237 -13.10 1.07 -7.49
C VAL A 237 -13.25 0.71 -6.01
N LEU A 238 -12.68 -0.41 -5.55
CA LEU A 238 -12.70 -0.80 -4.15
C LEU A 238 -11.95 0.22 -3.27
N SER A 239 -10.77 0.67 -3.72
CA SER A 239 -9.99 1.73 -3.08
C SER A 239 -10.82 3.02 -2.90
N HIS A 240 -11.49 3.48 -3.96
CA HIS A 240 -12.35 4.68 -3.88
C HIS A 240 -13.55 4.50 -2.94
N LYS A 241 -14.17 3.31 -2.89
CA LYS A 241 -15.23 3.01 -1.93
C LYS A 241 -14.72 3.10 -0.49
N LEU A 242 -13.55 2.51 -0.22
CA LEU A 242 -12.89 2.57 1.09
C LEU A 242 -12.58 4.02 1.48
N HIS A 243 -11.97 4.80 0.59
CA HIS A 243 -11.60 6.19 0.88
C HIS A 243 -12.84 7.08 1.08
N THR A 244 -13.92 6.88 0.32
CA THR A 244 -15.18 7.60 0.50
C THR A 244 -15.79 7.29 1.88
N ALA A 245 -15.82 6.01 2.26
CA ALA A 245 -16.28 5.60 3.58
C ALA A 245 -15.38 6.14 4.71
N ALA A 246 -14.06 6.23 4.48
CA ALA A 246 -13.11 6.80 5.42
C ALA A 246 -13.32 8.30 5.65
N LEU A 247 -13.60 9.08 4.59
CA LEU A 247 -13.99 10.50 4.75
C LEU A 247 -15.24 10.64 5.62
N GLN A 248 -16.27 9.81 5.35
CA GLN A 248 -17.49 9.81 6.14
C GLN A 248 -17.22 9.39 7.58
N SER A 249 -16.43 8.34 7.81
CA SER A 249 -16.04 7.86 9.14
C SER A 249 -15.34 8.94 9.95
N ASN A 250 -14.36 9.62 9.36
CA ASN A 250 -13.65 10.70 10.03
C ASN A 250 -14.58 11.89 10.40
N LYS A 251 -15.52 12.21 9.51
CA LYS A 251 -16.52 13.27 9.72
C LYS A 251 -17.48 12.94 10.84
N GLU A 252 -17.98 11.69 10.87
CA GLU A 252 -19.03 11.25 11.80
C GLU A 252 -18.46 10.67 13.11
N GLY A 253 -17.18 10.36 13.17
CA GLY A 253 -16.52 9.76 14.35
C GLY A 253 -16.98 8.34 14.67
N ARG A 254 -17.42 7.57 13.68
CA ARG A 254 -17.93 6.20 13.83
C ARG A 254 -17.50 5.29 12.67
N VAL A 255 -17.68 3.99 12.85
CA VAL A 255 -17.51 2.99 11.79
C VAL A 255 -18.53 3.22 10.68
N ILE A 256 -18.10 3.10 9.43
CA ILE A 256 -18.94 3.21 8.23
C ILE A 256 -18.79 1.93 7.40
N GLU A 257 -19.94 1.36 7.01
CA GLU A 257 -20.00 0.21 6.10
C GLU A 257 -19.60 0.62 4.67
N ILE A 258 -18.82 -0.23 4.00
CA ILE A 258 -18.38 -0.04 2.61
C ILE A 258 -19.39 -0.72 1.67
N LYS A 259 -20.01 0.08 0.79
CA LYS A 259 -21.08 -0.35 -0.12
C LYS A 259 -20.62 -0.53 -1.56
#